data_5d70647a5e7adcd8b8e9bd1a44e7ef6a
#
_entry.id   5d70647a5e7adcd8b8e9bd1a44e7ef6a
#
_cell.length_a   1.000
_cell.length_b   1.000
_cell.length_c   1.000
_cell.angle_alpha   90.00
_cell.angle_beta   90.00
_cell.angle_gamma   90.00
#
_symmetry.space_group_name_H-M   'P 1'
#
loop_
_entity.id
_entity.type
_entity.pdbx_description
1 polymer ?
#
loop_
_entity_poly.entity_id
_entity_poly.type
_entity_poly.pdbx_seq_one_letter_code
_entity_poly.pdbx_strand_id
1 'polypeptide(L)'
;YAGKDKAGIDCSGLTSTLYLKVYNKTISSNTKALVGEVKKISESDLKEGDLVFFNTNGKSISHVGVYLQNHKFVHASTKKGVMISDLNEPYFKQTYVRSGRVK
;
A
#
# COMPACT_ATOMS: atom_id res chain seq x y z
N TYR A 1 -6.84 9.10 13.63
CA TYR A 1 -6.40 8.83 12.77
C TYR A 1 -7.21 9.03 11.77
N ALA A 2 -6.77 9.27 10.98
CA ALA A 2 -7.45 9.71 10.15
C ALA A 2 -8.63 9.06 10.22
N GLY A 3 -9.20 8.98 9.92
CA GLY A 3 -10.12 8.39 9.88
C GLY A 3 -10.78 8.31 10.94
N LYS A 4 -10.23 8.61 11.64
CA LYS A 4 -10.65 8.48 12.45
C LYS A 4 -11.79 8.17 12.60
N ASP A 5 -12.18 7.93 12.22
CA ASP A 5 -13.23 7.53 12.35
C ASP A 5 -13.47 6.42 12.23
N LYS A 6 -14.24 5.98 12.32
CA LYS A 6 -14.61 4.92 12.37
C LYS A 6 -14.21 4.09 11.42
N ALA A 7 -14.30 4.35 10.38
CA ALA A 7 -13.75 3.51 9.41
C ALA A 7 -12.30 3.44 9.64
N GLY A 8 -11.84 4.24 10.45
CA GLY A 8 -10.53 4.11 10.88
C GLY A 8 -9.52 4.60 9.90
N ILE A 9 -8.52 3.78 9.68
CA ILE A 9 -7.37 4.14 8.88
C ILE A 9 -7.62 3.93 7.41
N ASP A 10 -7.27 4.89 6.57
CA ASP A 10 -7.28 4.67 5.14
C ASP A 10 -5.96 4.00 4.73
N CYS A 11 -5.82 3.63 3.46
CA CYS A 11 -4.70 2.82 3.03
C CYS A 11 -3.35 3.53 3.13
N SER A 12 -3.28 4.80 2.80
CA SER A 12 -2.01 5.52 2.90
C SER A 12 -1.70 5.87 4.35
N GLY A 13 -2.73 6.10 5.18
CA GLY A 13 -2.52 6.32 6.59
C GLY A 13 -1.95 5.09 7.27
N LEU A 14 -2.47 3.91 6.92
CA LEU A 14 -1.91 2.67 7.45
C LEU A 14 -0.46 2.51 7.03
N THR A 15 -0.16 2.77 5.76
CA THR A 15 1.19 2.60 5.25
C THR A 15 2.18 3.51 5.98
N SER A 16 1.81 4.78 6.16
CA SER A 16 2.71 5.71 6.85
C SER A 16 2.89 5.34 8.32
N THR A 17 1.83 4.84 8.97
CA THR A 17 1.91 4.42 10.35
C THR A 17 2.82 3.20 10.50
N LEU A 18 2.67 2.23 9.59
CA LEU A 18 3.53 1.05 9.63
C LEU A 18 4.99 1.42 9.43
N TYR A 19 5.28 2.29 8.49
CA TYR A 19 6.66 2.69 8.24
C TYR A 19 7.27 3.38 9.43
N LEU A 20 6.51 4.24 10.10
CA LEU A 20 7.03 4.93 11.27
C LEU A 20 7.31 3.95 12.40
N LYS A 21 6.40 3.02 12.64
CA LYS A 21 6.54 2.07 13.76
C LYS A 21 7.54 0.97 13.52
N VAL A 22 7.59 0.44 12.31
CA VAL A 22 8.44 -0.71 12.01
C VAL A 22 9.84 -0.28 11.57
N TYR A 23 9.91 0.73 10.73
CA TYR A 23 11.19 1.14 10.14
C TYR A 23 11.69 2.48 10.67
N ASN A 24 10.94 3.10 11.57
CA ASN A 24 11.30 4.40 12.14
C ASN A 24 11.55 5.42 11.04
N LYS A 25 10.73 5.39 10.01
CA LYS A 25 10.87 6.24 8.85
C LYS A 25 9.55 6.93 8.54
N THR A 26 9.61 8.24 8.34
CA THR A 26 8.42 9.01 8.03
C THR A 26 8.21 9.09 6.53
N ILE A 27 7.04 8.69 6.06
CA ILE A 27 6.66 8.80 4.66
C ILE A 27 5.29 9.48 4.59
N SER A 28 4.94 9.93 3.40
CA SER A 28 3.68 10.63 3.21
C SER A 28 2.48 9.74 3.52
N SER A 29 1.40 10.34 4.00
CA SER A 29 0.14 9.63 4.20
C SER A 29 -0.81 9.83 3.01
N ASN A 30 -0.31 10.34 1.90
CA ASN A 30 -1.10 10.56 0.69
C ASN A 30 -0.62 9.61 -0.40
N THR A 31 -1.53 8.82 -0.96
CA THR A 31 -1.15 7.80 -1.94
C THR A 31 -0.44 8.38 -3.16
N LYS A 32 -0.92 9.48 -3.68
CA LYS A 32 -0.30 10.08 -4.86
C LYS A 32 1.09 10.61 -4.55
N ALA A 33 1.28 11.19 -3.37
CA ALA A 33 2.59 11.68 -2.97
C ALA A 33 3.56 10.52 -2.76
N LEU A 34 3.07 9.40 -2.24
CA LEU A 34 3.92 8.22 -2.05
C LEU A 34 4.50 7.71 -3.35
N VAL A 35 3.74 7.78 -4.43
CA VAL A 35 4.25 7.33 -5.74
C VAL A 35 5.51 8.10 -6.10
N GLY A 36 5.56 9.40 -5.78
CA GLY A 36 6.74 10.21 -6.08
C GLY A 36 7.87 10.04 -5.09
N GLU A 37 7.61 9.43 -3.93
CA GLU A 37 8.62 9.27 -2.90
C GLU A 37 9.36 7.93 -2.99
N VAL A 38 8.94 7.04 -3.87
CA VAL A 38 9.54 5.70 -3.94
C VAL A 38 10.29 5.51 -5.24
N LYS A 39 11.27 4.62 -5.19
CA LYS A 39 11.99 4.21 -6.38
C LYS A 39 11.20 3.08 -7.02
N LYS A 40 10.86 3.23 -8.30
CA LYS A 40 10.09 2.21 -8.99
C LYS A 40 10.88 0.91 -9.09
N ILE A 41 10.24 -0.20 -8.76
CA ILE A 41 10.84 -1.52 -8.90
C ILE A 41 9.87 -2.43 -9.63
N SER A 42 10.38 -3.52 -10.19
CA SER A 42 9.52 -4.47 -10.87
C SER A 42 8.84 -5.38 -9.85
N GLU A 43 7.72 -5.96 -10.26
CA GLU A 43 6.98 -6.86 -9.37
C GLU A 43 7.84 -8.05 -8.95
N SER A 44 8.71 -8.53 -9.84
CA SER A 44 9.57 -9.66 -9.53
C SER A 44 10.66 -9.33 -8.51
N ASP A 45 10.91 -8.05 -8.26
CA ASP A 45 11.94 -7.64 -7.29
C ASP A 45 11.34 -7.25 -5.94
N LEU A 46 10.06 -7.46 -5.73
CA LEU A 46 9.41 -7.08 -4.49
C LEU A 46 10.03 -7.76 -3.27
N LYS A 47 10.23 -6.96 -2.22
CA LYS A 47 10.75 -7.44 -0.94
C LYS A 47 9.91 -6.85 0.18
N GLU A 48 9.99 -7.45 1.34
CA GLU A 48 9.26 -6.97 2.51
C GLU A 48 9.50 -5.48 2.72
N GLY A 49 8.43 -4.74 2.91
CA GLY A 49 8.50 -3.31 3.13
C GLY A 49 8.31 -2.47 1.88
N ASP A 50 8.38 -3.09 0.69
CA ASP A 50 8.13 -2.35 -0.53
C ASP A 50 6.65 -2.02 -0.64
N LEU A 51 6.34 -0.97 -1.39
CA LEU A 51 4.95 -0.53 -1.56
C LEU A 51 4.39 -1.04 -2.87
N VAL A 52 3.13 -1.46 -2.85
CA VAL A 52 2.41 -1.88 -4.05
C VAL A 52 1.22 -0.95 -4.23
N PHE A 53 1.03 -0.48 -5.45
CA PHE A 53 0.01 0.52 -5.78
C PHE A 53 -1.03 -0.04 -6.73
N PHE A 54 -2.29 0.32 -6.48
CA PHE A 54 -3.41 -0.20 -7.24
C PHE A 54 -4.32 0.93 -7.72
N ASN A 55 -5.00 0.67 -8.82
CA ASN A 55 -6.01 1.56 -9.37
C ASN A 55 -7.37 0.90 -9.12
N THR A 56 -8.00 1.22 -8.00
CA THR A 56 -9.25 0.59 -7.61
C THR A 56 -10.48 1.42 -8.00
N ASN A 57 -10.28 2.67 -8.44
CA ASN A 57 -11.39 3.50 -8.83
C ASN A 57 -11.50 3.70 -10.34
N GLY A 58 -10.64 3.06 -11.11
CA GLY A 58 -10.69 3.14 -12.56
C GLY A 58 -10.12 4.41 -13.15
N LYS A 59 -9.62 5.33 -12.34
CA LYS A 59 -9.13 6.62 -12.82
C LYS A 59 -7.65 6.84 -12.59
N SER A 60 -7.16 6.50 -11.42
CA SER A 60 -5.77 6.75 -11.09
C SER A 60 -5.37 5.83 -9.94
N ILE A 61 -4.10 5.91 -9.53
CA ILE A 61 -3.64 5.14 -8.38
C ILE A 61 -4.40 5.64 -7.16
N SER A 62 -5.13 4.75 -6.51
CA SER A 62 -6.01 5.10 -5.42
C SER A 62 -5.85 4.24 -4.20
N HIS A 63 -5.00 3.22 -4.25
CA HIS A 63 -4.83 2.29 -3.14
C HIS A 63 -3.37 1.87 -3.03
N VAL A 64 -2.91 1.66 -1.81
CA VAL A 64 -1.53 1.26 -1.57
C VAL A 64 -1.48 0.24 -0.46
N GLY A 65 -0.53 -0.69 -0.55
CA GLY A 65 -0.28 -1.66 0.50
C GLY A 65 1.20 -1.84 0.70
N VAL A 66 1.57 -2.56 1.77
CA VAL A 66 2.96 -2.86 2.09
C VAL A 66 3.19 -4.34 1.84
N TYR A 67 4.15 -4.63 0.97
CA TYR A 67 4.47 -6.00 0.62
C TYR A 67 5.12 -6.73 1.78
N LEU A 68 4.73 -7.96 1.99
CA LEU A 68 5.30 -8.80 3.05
C LEU A 68 6.24 -9.83 2.45
N GLN A 69 5.68 -10.91 1.94
CA GLN A 69 6.44 -11.96 1.28
C GLN A 69 5.46 -12.91 0.60
N ASN A 70 5.95 -13.72 -0.32
CA ASN A 70 5.13 -14.74 -1.00
C ASN A 70 3.86 -14.15 -1.61
N HIS A 71 3.98 -12.99 -2.25
CA HIS A 71 2.88 -12.30 -2.92
C HIS A 71 1.85 -11.71 -1.96
N LYS A 72 2.11 -11.74 -0.65
CA LYS A 72 1.17 -11.18 0.33
C LYS A 72 1.50 -9.73 0.63
N PHE A 73 0.47 -8.95 0.91
CA PHE A 73 0.66 -7.55 1.31
C PHE A 73 -0.40 -7.17 2.32
N VAL A 74 -0.07 -6.20 3.18
CA VAL A 74 -0.99 -5.69 4.18
C VAL A 74 -1.53 -4.36 3.71
N HIS A 75 -2.82 -4.14 3.87
CA HIS A 75 -3.46 -2.90 3.45
C HIS A 75 -4.73 -2.65 4.25
N ALA A 76 -5.29 -1.46 4.09
CA ALA A 76 -6.52 -1.09 4.77
C ALA A 76 -7.69 -1.21 3.80
N SER A 77 -8.66 -2.02 4.17
CA SER A 77 -9.88 -2.19 3.39
C SER A 77 -10.97 -1.33 3.99
N THR A 78 -11.75 -0.66 3.15
CA THR A 78 -12.84 0.18 3.65
C THR A 78 -13.92 -0.65 4.34
N LYS A 79 -14.04 -1.91 3.97
CA LYS A 79 -15.07 -2.77 4.55
C LYS A 79 -14.57 -3.62 5.70
N LYS A 80 -13.32 -4.06 5.63
CA LYS A 80 -12.81 -5.04 6.59
C LYS A 80 -11.69 -4.50 7.47
N GLY A 81 -11.29 -3.25 7.27
CA GLY A 81 -10.18 -2.70 8.03
C GLY A 81 -8.84 -3.22 7.55
N VAL A 82 -7.91 -3.37 8.45
CA VAL A 82 -6.57 -3.84 8.11
C VAL A 82 -6.61 -5.33 7.78
N MET A 83 -6.07 -5.71 6.64
CA MET A 83 -6.09 -7.12 6.25
C MET A 83 -4.88 -7.44 5.38
N ILE A 84 -4.60 -8.73 5.27
CA ILE A 84 -3.54 -9.23 4.39
C ILE A 84 -4.20 -9.89 3.19
N SER A 85 -3.75 -9.51 2.00
CA SER A 85 -4.27 -10.08 0.76
C SER A 85 -3.13 -10.58 -0.10
N ASP A 86 -3.45 -11.23 -1.22
CA ASP A 86 -2.48 -11.84 -2.11
C ASP A 86 -2.53 -11.14 -3.46
N LEU A 87 -1.36 -10.75 -3.97
CA LEU A 87 -1.28 -10.10 -5.28
C LEU A 87 -1.81 -10.98 -6.41
N ASN A 88 -1.86 -12.28 -6.21
CA ASN A 88 -2.36 -13.21 -7.23
C ASN A 88 -3.89 -13.30 -7.24
N GLU A 89 -4.58 -12.71 -6.26
CA GLU A 89 -6.04 -12.69 -6.30
C GLU A 89 -6.48 -11.91 -7.54
N PRO A 90 -7.51 -12.40 -8.25
CA PRO A 90 -7.91 -11.77 -9.51
C PRO A 90 -8.14 -10.27 -9.41
N TYR A 91 -8.79 -9.83 -8.35
CA TYR A 91 -9.07 -8.40 -8.18
C TYR A 91 -7.77 -7.58 -8.09
N PHE A 92 -6.82 -8.03 -7.29
CA PHE A 92 -5.59 -7.27 -7.11
C PHE A 92 -4.66 -7.41 -8.30
N LYS A 93 -4.67 -8.54 -8.97
CA LYS A 93 -3.90 -8.72 -10.18
C LYS A 93 -4.39 -7.76 -11.27
N GLN A 94 -5.70 -7.57 -11.34
CA GLN A 94 -6.30 -6.69 -12.32
C GLN A 94 -6.08 -5.22 -12.04
N THR A 95 -6.03 -4.84 -10.76
CA THR A 95 -5.91 -3.43 -10.37
C THR A 95 -4.48 -2.98 -10.08
N TYR A 96 -3.54 -3.91 -10.03
CA TYR A 96 -2.14 -3.58 -9.75
C TYR A 96 -1.57 -2.64 -10.82
N VAL A 97 -0.87 -1.61 -10.39
CA VAL A 97 -0.28 -0.63 -11.28
C VAL A 97 1.24 -0.66 -11.24
N ARG A 98 1.83 -0.57 -10.07
CA ARG A 98 3.27 -0.50 -9.94
C ARG A 98 3.72 -0.78 -8.52
N SER A 99 5.01 -0.95 -8.36
CA SER A 99 5.62 -1.13 -7.04
C SER A 99 6.73 -0.13 -6.86
N GLY A 100 7.07 0.16 -5.62
CA GLY A 100 8.14 1.08 -5.32
C GLY A 100 8.80 0.76 -4.00
N ARG A 101 10.09 1.14 -3.91
CA ARG A 101 10.85 0.97 -2.67
C ARG A 101 11.10 2.34 -2.06
N VAL A 102 10.82 2.47 -0.78
CA VAL A 102 11.05 3.73 -0.08
C VAL A 102 12.54 4.04 -0.09
N LYS A 103 12.90 5.25 -0.53
CA LYS A 103 14.29 5.66 -0.67
C LYS A 103 15.00 5.89 0.65
#